data_747a3152d8a3002db7481c78023852f4
#
_entry.id   747a3152d8a3002db7481c78023852f4
#
_cell.length_a   1.000
_cell.length_b   1.000
_cell.length_c   1.000
_cell.angle_alpha   90.00
_cell.angle_beta   90.00
_cell.angle_gamma   90.00
#
_symmetry.space_group_name_H-M   'P 1'
#
loop_
_entity.id
_entity.type
_entity.pdbx_description
1 polymer ?
#
loop_
_entity_poly.entity_id
_entity_poly.type
_entity_poly.pdbx_seq_one_letter_code
_entity_poly.pdbx_strand_id
1 'polypeptide(L)'
;MSSPHIRPVIAQSYLSRVQILKEKLSPELLKGTRIGLEKESLRVSDKGGIALTNHPHTWGHPLTNTILTTDYSEALAEFITPAFSDVGDALDYLADLQSYAYQSLQKELLWATSMPCVLYGDHNIPIAEYGDSNIGKMKHVYREGLGLRYGRVMQVIAGVHFNWSLPEAFWPEFSKALGKYDSPEECRDTYYMRLVRNVLRGGWLIPYLFGASPAVCKSFFPNGVSHLPKFDDATYFEPYATSLRMGDIGYQNSKEEGLGIRADYNSVESYAQSLLRAITTPAEPWQRLGVSEEGEYRQLNANILQIENEYYSQVRPKPALKRLQSPAVALLDSGVNYIELRSLDVNAYHPLGVDEVQLRFLEAWLLMCMLSDSPSIDESENRELNENLLAVAHRGREPNIQLRRQGESVSLQEWGHQLLSQMYPICELLDKVNGGSNYEDALDEQIGKIIRPQLTPSARMLTEMEDNAESFYGFAQRLSKKHQRFLLERDISDERRAQFDQLIAKSHEDFAALSNQDSESFDQFLENYFAQTYAAVKTES
;
A
#
# COMPACT_ATOMS: atom_id res chain seq x y z
N MET A 1 34.70 -23.79 -3.09
CA MET A 1 35.27 -23.30 -1.81
C MET A 1 34.12 -22.60 -1.09
N SER A 2 33.63 -23.21 -0.01
CA SER A 2 32.52 -22.69 0.81
C SER A 2 32.99 -21.42 1.52
N SER A 3 32.41 -20.27 1.18
CA SER A 3 32.58 -19.05 1.96
C SER A 3 32.15 -19.28 3.40
N PRO A 4 32.89 -18.77 4.40
CA PRO A 4 32.47 -18.88 5.77
C PRO A 4 31.14 -18.13 5.93
N HIS A 5 30.09 -18.85 6.35
CA HIS A 5 28.84 -18.24 6.77
C HIS A 5 29.11 -17.36 7.98
N ILE A 6 29.33 -16.08 7.75
CA ILE A 6 29.33 -15.07 8.81
C ILE A 6 27.87 -15.01 9.29
N ARG A 7 27.58 -15.67 10.43
CA ARG A 7 26.26 -15.48 11.07
C ARG A 7 26.13 -14.01 11.41
N PRO A 8 25.08 -13.32 10.96
CA PRO A 8 24.88 -11.93 11.31
C PRO A 8 24.80 -11.81 12.84
N VAL A 9 25.45 -10.78 13.39
CA VAL A 9 25.34 -10.47 14.83
C VAL A 9 23.95 -9.93 15.07
N ILE A 10 23.03 -10.80 15.51
CA ILE A 10 21.66 -10.40 15.88
C ILE A 10 21.74 -9.65 17.22
N ALA A 11 21.12 -8.49 17.31
CA ALA A 11 21.14 -7.68 18.50
C ALA A 11 20.53 -8.44 19.72
N GLN A 12 21.23 -8.46 20.84
CA GLN A 12 20.80 -9.15 22.05
C GLN A 12 19.46 -8.62 22.57
N SER A 13 19.22 -7.30 22.43
CA SER A 13 17.96 -6.65 22.80
C SER A 13 16.77 -7.16 22.00
N TYR A 14 16.94 -7.42 20.70
CA TYR A 14 15.93 -8.04 19.85
C TYR A 14 15.64 -9.48 20.29
N LEU A 15 16.68 -10.31 20.47
CA LEU A 15 16.53 -11.68 20.94
C LEU A 15 15.84 -11.76 22.31
N SER A 16 16.12 -10.83 23.20
CA SER A 16 15.45 -10.74 24.50
C SER A 16 13.95 -10.47 24.35
N ARG A 17 13.54 -9.62 23.40
CA ARG A 17 12.10 -9.38 23.12
C ARG A 17 11.43 -10.59 22.48
N VAL A 18 12.11 -11.28 21.57
CA VAL A 18 11.61 -12.57 21.02
C VAL A 18 11.44 -13.60 22.12
N GLN A 19 12.40 -13.66 23.08
CA GLN A 19 12.30 -14.58 24.21
C GLN A 19 11.11 -14.26 25.12
N ILE A 20 10.79 -12.97 25.31
CA ILE A 20 9.56 -12.56 26.04
C ILE A 20 8.31 -13.14 25.35
N LEU A 21 8.21 -13.05 24.01
CA LEU A 21 7.09 -13.63 23.27
C LEU A 21 7.03 -15.17 23.45
N LYS A 22 8.17 -15.86 23.41
CA LYS A 22 8.25 -17.32 23.54
C LYS A 22 7.90 -17.83 24.93
N GLU A 23 8.26 -17.12 26.00
CA GLU A 23 8.21 -17.63 27.38
C GLU A 23 7.13 -16.98 28.24
N LYS A 24 6.77 -15.72 27.98
CA LYS A 24 5.91 -14.97 28.89
C LYS A 24 4.51 -14.67 28.32
N LEU A 25 4.31 -14.81 27.01
CA LEU A 25 3.03 -14.59 26.37
C LEU A 25 2.37 -15.92 25.96
N SER A 26 1.03 -15.95 26.00
CA SER A 26 0.28 -17.08 25.44
C SER A 26 0.44 -17.12 23.92
N PRO A 27 0.68 -18.29 23.29
CA PRO A 27 0.66 -18.44 21.84
C PRO A 27 -0.63 -17.93 21.17
N GLU A 28 -1.76 -18.02 21.87
CA GLU A 28 -3.06 -17.55 21.36
C GLU A 28 -3.08 -16.03 21.06
N LEU A 29 -2.23 -15.25 21.74
CA LEU A 29 -2.09 -13.81 21.46
C LEU A 29 -1.45 -13.54 20.09
N LEU A 30 -0.57 -14.43 19.62
CA LEU A 30 0.01 -14.33 18.28
C LEU A 30 -0.92 -14.91 17.20
N LYS A 31 -1.69 -15.97 17.51
CA LYS A 31 -2.76 -16.45 16.63
C LYS A 31 -3.88 -15.43 16.40
N GLY A 32 -4.04 -14.48 17.32
CA GLY A 32 -5.02 -13.40 17.21
C GLY A 32 -4.60 -12.26 16.30
N THR A 33 -3.44 -12.32 15.64
CA THR A 33 -3.01 -11.37 14.61
C THR A 33 -4.10 -11.18 13.57
N ARG A 34 -4.29 -9.93 13.10
CA ARG A 34 -5.31 -9.61 12.11
C ARG A 34 -4.66 -9.14 10.83
N ILE A 35 -5.14 -9.68 9.71
CA ILE A 35 -4.66 -9.42 8.34
C ILE A 35 -5.85 -8.99 7.51
N GLY A 36 -5.73 -7.83 6.84
CA GLY A 36 -6.68 -7.34 5.85
C GLY A 36 -5.96 -6.99 4.56
N LEU A 37 -6.64 -7.15 3.43
CA LEU A 37 -6.11 -6.86 2.11
C LEU A 37 -6.98 -5.80 1.43
N GLU A 38 -6.31 -4.85 0.76
CA GLU A 38 -6.92 -3.93 -0.19
C GLU A 38 -6.20 -4.13 -1.52
N LYS A 39 -6.89 -4.68 -2.52
CA LYS A 39 -6.28 -4.98 -3.82
C LYS A 39 -6.89 -4.11 -4.89
N GLU A 40 -6.08 -3.24 -5.45
CA GLU A 40 -6.47 -2.41 -6.59
C GLU A 40 -6.37 -3.19 -7.91
N SER A 41 -7.28 -2.93 -8.82
CA SER A 41 -7.28 -3.48 -10.18
C SER A 41 -7.88 -2.49 -11.17
N LEU A 42 -7.10 -2.14 -12.17
CA LEU A 42 -7.60 -1.32 -13.26
C LEU A 42 -8.57 -2.15 -14.13
N ARG A 43 -9.82 -1.68 -14.27
CA ARG A 43 -10.75 -2.22 -15.26
C ARG A 43 -10.32 -1.75 -16.64
N VAL A 44 -10.21 -2.68 -17.56
CA VAL A 44 -9.82 -2.42 -18.94
C VAL A 44 -10.76 -3.14 -19.90
N SER A 45 -10.90 -2.60 -21.10
CA SER A 45 -11.61 -3.29 -22.18
C SER A 45 -10.89 -4.59 -22.56
N ASP A 46 -11.54 -5.42 -23.35
CA ASP A 46 -10.94 -6.64 -23.94
C ASP A 46 -9.67 -6.36 -24.77
N LYS A 47 -9.47 -5.10 -25.19
CA LYS A 47 -8.28 -4.58 -25.89
C LYS A 47 -7.28 -3.90 -24.96
N GLY A 48 -7.43 -4.03 -23.65
CA GLY A 48 -6.50 -3.50 -22.65
C GLY A 48 -6.51 -1.98 -22.45
N GLY A 49 -7.40 -1.25 -23.12
CA GLY A 49 -7.60 0.19 -22.87
C GLY A 49 -8.37 0.42 -21.59
N ILE A 50 -8.00 1.49 -20.83
CA ILE A 50 -8.72 1.86 -19.62
C ILE A 50 -10.24 1.89 -19.86
N ALA A 51 -11.01 1.31 -18.94
CA ALA A 51 -12.47 1.32 -19.02
C ALA A 51 -13.02 2.75 -18.88
N LEU A 52 -14.02 3.08 -19.71
CA LEU A 52 -14.73 4.36 -19.65
C LEU A 52 -16.17 4.18 -19.17
N THR A 53 -16.48 2.99 -18.68
CA THR A 53 -17.78 2.66 -18.07
C THR A 53 -17.79 3.04 -16.61
N ASN A 54 -18.97 3.36 -16.10
CA ASN A 54 -19.17 3.63 -14.69
C ASN A 54 -18.87 2.41 -13.82
N HIS A 55 -18.66 2.62 -12.54
CA HIS A 55 -18.62 1.55 -11.54
C HIS A 55 -19.89 0.69 -11.66
N PRO A 56 -19.77 -0.65 -11.77
CA PRO A 56 -20.93 -1.49 -11.97
C PRO A 56 -21.92 -1.39 -10.81
N HIS A 57 -23.19 -1.08 -11.10
CA HIS A 57 -24.22 -1.01 -10.07
C HIS A 57 -24.37 -2.32 -9.28
N THR A 58 -24.10 -3.45 -9.92
CA THR A 58 -24.09 -4.78 -9.30
C THR A 58 -22.97 -4.96 -8.26
N TRP A 59 -22.02 -4.04 -8.18
CA TRP A 59 -20.96 -4.02 -7.16
C TRP A 59 -21.32 -3.17 -5.94
N GLY A 60 -22.52 -2.58 -5.90
CA GLY A 60 -22.94 -1.65 -4.87
C GLY A 60 -22.51 -0.21 -5.17
N HIS A 61 -22.75 0.68 -4.22
CA HIS A 61 -22.37 2.08 -4.37
C HIS A 61 -20.96 2.34 -3.82
N PRO A 62 -19.99 2.87 -4.59
CA PRO A 62 -18.58 2.95 -4.18
C PRO A 62 -18.35 3.87 -2.96
N LEU A 63 -19.25 4.80 -2.64
CA LEU A 63 -19.13 5.65 -1.46
C LEU A 63 -19.35 4.89 -0.14
N THR A 64 -20.22 3.91 -0.15
CA THR A 64 -20.74 3.24 1.06
C THR A 64 -20.49 1.74 1.10
N ASN A 65 -19.99 1.16 0.02
CA ASN A 65 -19.60 -0.25 0.00
C ASN A 65 -18.29 -0.45 0.76
N THR A 66 -18.27 -1.41 1.68
CA THR A 66 -17.11 -1.70 2.55
C THR A 66 -16.14 -2.74 1.97
N ILE A 67 -16.54 -3.44 0.90
CA ILE A 67 -15.74 -4.53 0.32
C ILE A 67 -15.33 -4.28 -1.13
N LEU A 68 -16.04 -3.40 -1.85
CA LEU A 68 -15.80 -3.12 -3.25
C LEU A 68 -16.08 -1.65 -3.56
N THR A 69 -15.02 -0.90 -3.82
CA THR A 69 -15.06 0.54 -4.08
C THR A 69 -14.19 0.93 -5.27
N THR A 70 -13.93 2.20 -5.43
CA THR A 70 -12.96 2.76 -6.36
C THR A 70 -11.87 3.51 -5.62
N ASP A 71 -10.63 3.42 -6.08
CA ASP A 71 -9.57 4.29 -5.59
C ASP A 71 -9.64 5.67 -6.28
N TYR A 72 -8.69 6.03 -7.15
CA TYR A 72 -8.68 7.33 -7.81
C TYR A 72 -9.65 7.43 -8.99
N SER A 73 -9.58 6.41 -9.86
CA SER A 73 -10.35 6.38 -11.12
C SER A 73 -11.61 5.56 -10.97
N GLU A 74 -12.67 5.98 -11.68
CA GLU A 74 -13.88 5.17 -11.87
C GLU A 74 -13.57 3.77 -12.41
N ALA A 75 -12.45 3.65 -13.15
CA ALA A 75 -11.95 2.38 -13.67
C ALA A 75 -11.05 1.61 -12.68
N LEU A 76 -10.55 2.23 -11.60
CA LEU A 76 -9.65 1.58 -10.65
C LEU A 76 -10.45 0.97 -9.51
N ALA A 77 -10.87 -0.29 -9.69
CA ALA A 77 -11.59 -1.05 -8.67
C ALA A 77 -10.69 -1.39 -7.49
N GLU A 78 -11.21 -1.31 -6.28
CA GLU A 78 -10.53 -1.65 -5.04
C GLU A 78 -11.33 -2.72 -4.29
N PHE A 79 -10.71 -3.88 -4.09
CA PHE A 79 -11.25 -5.04 -3.39
C PHE A 79 -10.73 -5.07 -1.97
N ILE A 80 -11.62 -4.99 -0.99
CA ILE A 80 -11.30 -4.87 0.43
C ILE A 80 -11.80 -6.10 1.18
N THR A 81 -10.90 -6.78 1.91
CA THR A 81 -11.31 -7.90 2.76
C THR A 81 -11.59 -7.41 4.18
N PRO A 82 -12.48 -8.08 4.92
CA PRO A 82 -12.47 -8.00 6.37
C PRO A 82 -11.09 -8.41 6.94
N ALA A 83 -10.87 -8.13 8.22
CA ALA A 83 -9.68 -8.57 8.92
C ALA A 83 -9.83 -10.02 9.36
N PHE A 84 -8.93 -10.90 8.91
CA PHE A 84 -8.87 -12.33 9.23
C PHE A 84 -7.69 -12.63 10.17
N SER A 85 -7.77 -13.74 10.87
CA SER A 85 -6.64 -14.27 11.68
C SER A 85 -5.81 -15.32 10.94
N ASP A 86 -6.26 -15.75 9.78
CA ASP A 86 -5.56 -16.69 8.90
C ASP A 86 -5.37 -16.12 7.50
N VAL A 87 -4.18 -16.33 6.95
CA VAL A 87 -3.80 -15.86 5.61
C VAL A 87 -4.64 -16.51 4.52
N GLY A 88 -4.93 -17.82 4.68
CA GLY A 88 -5.75 -18.58 3.74
C GLY A 88 -7.17 -18.04 3.66
N ASP A 89 -7.79 -17.76 4.82
CA ASP A 89 -9.14 -17.17 4.88
C ASP A 89 -9.21 -15.82 4.20
N ALA A 90 -8.19 -14.96 4.37
CA ALA A 90 -8.11 -13.66 3.70
C ALA A 90 -8.01 -13.82 2.17
N LEU A 91 -7.18 -14.75 1.71
CA LEU A 91 -7.02 -15.04 0.27
C LEU A 91 -8.27 -15.67 -0.33
N ASP A 92 -8.90 -16.60 0.36
CA ASP A 92 -10.15 -17.22 -0.08
C ASP A 92 -11.29 -16.20 -0.19
N TYR A 93 -11.40 -15.29 0.79
CA TYR A 93 -12.36 -14.19 0.71
C TYR A 93 -12.08 -13.27 -0.48
N LEU A 94 -10.82 -12.88 -0.71
CA LEU A 94 -10.42 -12.05 -1.85
C LEU A 94 -10.70 -12.74 -3.18
N ALA A 95 -10.47 -14.06 -3.26
CA ALA A 95 -10.76 -14.86 -4.45
C ALA A 95 -12.27 -14.89 -4.74
N ASP A 96 -13.08 -15.17 -3.73
CA ASP A 96 -14.55 -15.16 -3.85
C ASP A 96 -15.06 -13.79 -4.30
N LEU A 97 -14.55 -12.70 -3.69
CA LEU A 97 -14.96 -11.33 -4.01
C LEU A 97 -14.60 -10.94 -5.45
N GLN A 98 -13.38 -11.25 -5.92
CA GLN A 98 -12.99 -10.99 -7.29
C GLN A 98 -13.79 -11.86 -8.29
N SER A 99 -14.06 -13.11 -7.94
CA SER A 99 -14.90 -14.01 -8.75
C SER A 99 -16.33 -13.50 -8.87
N TYR A 100 -16.90 -13.07 -7.74
CA TYR A 100 -18.24 -12.44 -7.71
C TYR A 100 -18.29 -11.18 -8.60
N ALA A 101 -17.28 -10.32 -8.50
CA ALA A 101 -17.21 -9.11 -9.30
C ALA A 101 -17.11 -9.43 -10.80
N TYR A 102 -16.32 -10.42 -11.20
CA TYR A 102 -16.16 -10.82 -12.58
C TYR A 102 -17.46 -11.32 -13.24
N GLN A 103 -18.38 -11.92 -12.48
CA GLN A 103 -19.65 -12.41 -13.02
C GLN A 103 -20.54 -11.31 -13.63
N SER A 104 -20.33 -10.06 -13.21
CA SER A 104 -21.03 -8.90 -13.77
C SER A 104 -20.23 -8.11 -14.80
N LEU A 105 -18.92 -8.37 -14.95
CA LEU A 105 -18.07 -7.74 -15.97
C LEU A 105 -18.21 -8.46 -17.33
N GLN A 106 -19.00 -7.87 -18.26
CA GLN A 106 -19.32 -8.53 -19.53
C GLN A 106 -18.16 -8.52 -20.54
N LYS A 107 -17.45 -7.39 -20.70
CA LYS A 107 -16.43 -7.16 -21.74
C LYS A 107 -15.18 -6.48 -21.21
N GLU A 108 -15.00 -6.51 -19.90
CA GLU A 108 -13.86 -5.91 -19.25
C GLU A 108 -12.99 -6.96 -18.57
N LEU A 109 -11.73 -6.62 -18.37
CA LEU A 109 -10.77 -7.41 -17.62
C LEU A 109 -10.33 -6.59 -16.40
N LEU A 110 -10.00 -7.26 -15.31
CA LEU A 110 -9.19 -6.72 -14.26
C LEU A 110 -7.72 -6.88 -14.66
N TRP A 111 -7.01 -5.77 -14.78
CA TRP A 111 -5.63 -5.77 -15.25
C TRP A 111 -4.69 -6.46 -14.26
N ALA A 112 -3.82 -7.34 -14.76
CA ALA A 112 -3.00 -8.23 -13.93
C ALA A 112 -1.71 -7.60 -13.41
N THR A 113 -1.38 -6.37 -13.84
CA THR A 113 -0.13 -5.69 -13.46
C THR A 113 -0.41 -4.37 -12.77
N SER A 114 0.55 -3.88 -11.95
CA SER A 114 0.46 -2.55 -11.33
C SER A 114 0.46 -1.44 -12.38
N MET A 115 1.40 -1.50 -13.32
CA MET A 115 1.50 -0.46 -14.35
C MET A 115 0.36 -0.62 -15.36
N PRO A 116 -0.36 0.47 -15.67
CA PRO A 116 -1.46 0.46 -16.64
C PRO A 116 -0.95 0.33 -18.07
N CYS A 117 -1.81 -0.13 -18.97
CA CYS A 117 -1.58 -0.09 -20.42
C CYS A 117 -2.74 0.57 -21.14
N VAL A 118 -2.43 1.05 -22.33
CA VAL A 118 -3.36 1.70 -23.27
C VAL A 118 -4.18 2.80 -22.60
N LEU A 119 -3.45 3.84 -22.18
CA LEU A 119 -4.05 5.09 -21.74
C LEU A 119 -4.23 6.02 -22.94
N TYR A 120 -5.33 6.75 -22.96
CA TYR A 120 -5.70 7.66 -24.07
C TYR A 120 -5.35 9.12 -23.78
N GLY A 121 -4.36 9.35 -22.90
CA GLY A 121 -3.93 10.64 -22.39
C GLY A 121 -4.54 10.97 -21.02
N ASP A 122 -3.93 11.90 -20.32
CA ASP A 122 -4.23 12.25 -18.92
C ASP A 122 -5.70 12.63 -18.70
N HIS A 123 -6.24 13.49 -19.56
CA HIS A 123 -7.63 14.00 -19.44
C HIS A 123 -8.71 12.94 -19.72
N ASN A 124 -8.38 11.81 -20.33
CA ASN A 124 -9.32 10.73 -20.63
C ASN A 124 -9.36 9.65 -19.53
N ILE A 125 -8.66 9.85 -18.42
CA ILE A 125 -8.77 9.00 -17.23
C ILE A 125 -9.97 9.48 -16.43
N PRO A 126 -11.05 8.65 -16.31
CA PRO A 126 -12.26 9.03 -15.58
C PRO A 126 -11.96 9.08 -14.09
N ILE A 127 -12.32 10.18 -13.44
CA ILE A 127 -12.23 10.30 -11.98
C ILE A 127 -13.42 9.58 -11.35
N ALA A 128 -13.21 8.98 -10.19
CA ALA A 128 -14.24 8.24 -9.48
C ALA A 128 -15.39 9.15 -9.04
N GLU A 129 -16.62 8.65 -9.21
CA GLU A 129 -17.88 9.33 -8.92
C GLU A 129 -18.51 8.74 -7.67
N TYR A 130 -18.96 9.62 -6.77
CA TYR A 130 -19.52 9.21 -5.47
C TYR A 130 -20.89 9.83 -5.18
N GLY A 131 -21.53 10.44 -6.18
CA GLY A 131 -22.84 11.10 -6.06
C GLY A 131 -22.77 12.48 -5.44
N ASP A 132 -23.95 13.08 -5.24
CA ASP A 132 -24.11 14.51 -4.94
C ASP A 132 -24.06 14.87 -3.45
N SER A 133 -23.94 13.89 -2.55
CA SER A 133 -23.80 14.17 -1.11
C SER A 133 -22.49 14.93 -0.82
N ASN A 134 -22.45 15.72 0.25
CA ASN A 134 -21.26 16.49 0.63
C ASN A 134 -20.00 15.60 0.78
N ILE A 135 -20.17 14.39 1.35
CA ILE A 135 -19.08 13.41 1.43
C ILE A 135 -18.66 12.91 0.04
N GLY A 136 -19.61 12.64 -0.84
CA GLY A 136 -19.37 12.22 -2.22
C GLY A 136 -18.63 13.29 -3.00
N LYS A 137 -19.09 14.54 -2.93
CA LYS A 137 -18.42 15.72 -3.53
C LYS A 137 -17.03 15.92 -2.99
N MET A 138 -16.83 15.81 -1.67
CA MET A 138 -15.48 15.92 -1.08
C MET A 138 -14.52 14.87 -1.64
N LYS A 139 -14.95 13.60 -1.76
CA LYS A 139 -14.12 12.55 -2.35
C LYS A 139 -13.79 12.78 -3.81
N HIS A 140 -14.74 13.30 -4.58
CA HIS A 140 -14.55 13.63 -6.00
C HIS A 140 -13.61 14.82 -6.17
N VAL A 141 -13.87 15.94 -5.49
CA VAL A 141 -13.05 17.17 -5.54
C VAL A 141 -11.61 16.90 -5.07
N TYR A 142 -11.43 16.07 -4.04
CA TYR A 142 -10.10 15.61 -3.62
C TYR A 142 -9.32 14.99 -4.80
N ARG A 143 -9.95 14.10 -5.57
CA ARG A 143 -9.36 13.43 -6.72
C ARG A 143 -9.11 14.35 -7.91
N GLU A 144 -10.03 15.29 -8.16
CA GLU A 144 -9.77 16.39 -9.11
C GLU A 144 -8.49 17.13 -8.72
N GLY A 145 -8.35 17.51 -7.45
CA GLY A 145 -7.15 18.16 -6.94
C GLY A 145 -5.89 17.32 -7.12
N LEU A 146 -5.93 16.00 -6.87
CA LEU A 146 -4.81 15.10 -7.15
C LEU A 146 -4.42 15.10 -8.63
N GLY A 147 -5.41 15.02 -9.52
CA GLY A 147 -5.18 15.09 -10.98
C GLY A 147 -4.52 16.38 -11.42
N LEU A 148 -4.93 17.52 -10.86
CA LEU A 148 -4.37 18.84 -11.17
C LEU A 148 -2.96 19.02 -10.59
N ARG A 149 -2.70 18.47 -9.39
CA ARG A 149 -1.41 18.60 -8.69
C ARG A 149 -0.33 17.68 -9.29
N TYR A 150 -0.69 16.45 -9.60
CA TYR A 150 0.26 15.35 -9.89
C TYR A 150 0.07 14.72 -11.28
N GLY A 151 -1.06 14.97 -11.94
CA GLY A 151 -1.47 14.28 -13.15
C GLY A 151 -2.28 13.02 -12.85
N ARG A 152 -3.18 12.64 -13.77
CA ARG A 152 -4.10 11.51 -13.59
C ARG A 152 -3.45 10.15 -13.91
N VAL A 153 -2.45 10.14 -14.78
CA VAL A 153 -1.78 8.91 -15.24
C VAL A 153 -1.13 8.15 -14.09
N MET A 154 -0.44 8.85 -13.19
CA MET A 154 0.18 8.24 -12.02
C MET A 154 -0.85 7.62 -11.07
N GLN A 155 -2.04 8.20 -10.99
CA GLN A 155 -3.11 7.81 -10.06
C GLN A 155 -3.83 6.50 -10.47
N VAL A 156 -3.55 5.95 -11.64
CA VAL A 156 -4.13 4.67 -12.09
C VAL A 156 -3.13 3.51 -12.07
N ILE A 157 -2.02 3.69 -11.38
CA ILE A 157 -1.10 2.61 -11.02
C ILE A 157 -1.72 1.83 -9.85
N ALA A 158 -1.92 0.52 -10.03
CA ALA A 158 -2.52 -0.35 -9.02
C ALA A 158 -1.48 -0.91 -8.03
N GLY A 159 -1.90 -1.16 -6.80
CA GLY A 159 -1.10 -1.81 -5.77
C GLY A 159 -1.89 -2.81 -4.94
N VAL A 160 -1.23 -3.42 -3.97
CA VAL A 160 -1.87 -4.20 -2.91
C VAL A 160 -1.47 -3.59 -1.58
N HIS A 161 -2.45 -3.29 -0.72
CA HIS A 161 -2.19 -2.88 0.64
C HIS A 161 -2.34 -4.07 1.58
N PHE A 162 -1.39 -4.23 2.47
CA PHE A 162 -1.40 -5.26 3.51
C PHE A 162 -1.61 -4.60 4.86
N ASN A 163 -2.80 -4.80 5.44
CA ASN A 163 -3.18 -4.30 6.75
C ASN A 163 -2.85 -5.35 7.81
N TRP A 164 -2.19 -4.94 8.89
CA TRP A 164 -1.73 -5.85 9.93
C TRP A 164 -1.89 -5.25 11.33
N SER A 165 -2.39 -6.05 12.26
CA SER A 165 -2.43 -5.68 13.68
C SER A 165 -2.30 -6.87 14.60
N LEU A 166 -1.78 -6.63 15.80
CA LEU A 166 -1.88 -7.56 16.93
C LEU A 166 -3.22 -7.37 17.65
N PRO A 167 -3.76 -8.42 18.31
CA PRO A 167 -5.02 -8.29 19.04
C PRO A 167 -4.86 -7.34 20.24
N GLU A 168 -5.93 -6.67 20.61
CA GLU A 168 -5.95 -5.75 21.76
C GLU A 168 -5.44 -6.42 23.05
N ALA A 169 -5.76 -7.69 23.27
CA ALA A 169 -5.33 -8.45 24.44
C ALA A 169 -3.80 -8.69 24.50
N PHE A 170 -3.08 -8.49 23.40
CA PHE A 170 -1.62 -8.62 23.36
C PHE A 170 -0.94 -7.53 24.18
N TRP A 171 -1.41 -6.30 24.09
CA TRP A 171 -0.70 -5.12 24.60
C TRP A 171 -0.58 -5.08 26.13
N PRO A 172 -1.64 -5.38 26.92
CA PRO A 172 -1.50 -5.46 28.38
C PRO A 172 -0.48 -6.50 28.85
N GLU A 173 -0.49 -7.68 28.25
CA GLU A 173 0.43 -8.76 28.62
C GLU A 173 1.87 -8.45 28.18
N PHE A 174 2.04 -7.89 27.01
CA PHE A 174 3.36 -7.51 26.50
C PHE A 174 3.96 -6.34 27.27
N SER A 175 3.18 -5.29 27.57
CA SER A 175 3.58 -4.16 28.41
C SER A 175 4.01 -4.62 29.80
N LYS A 176 3.22 -5.47 30.45
CA LYS A 176 3.53 -6.08 31.75
C LYS A 176 4.82 -6.90 31.70
N ALA A 177 5.02 -7.70 30.65
CA ALA A 177 6.21 -8.53 30.50
C ALA A 177 7.49 -7.70 30.31
N LEU A 178 7.38 -6.52 29.68
CA LEU A 178 8.48 -5.56 29.50
C LEU A 178 8.76 -4.74 30.75
N GLY A 179 7.74 -4.40 31.55
CA GLY A 179 7.85 -3.76 32.86
C GLY A 179 8.39 -2.31 32.82
N LYS A 180 8.14 -1.57 31.74
CA LYS A 180 8.72 -0.22 31.54
C LYS A 180 7.79 0.85 30.95
N TYR A 181 6.53 0.53 30.71
CA TYR A 181 5.54 1.48 30.17
C TYR A 181 4.47 1.77 31.20
N ASP A 182 3.99 3.01 31.21
CA ASP A 182 2.95 3.47 32.15
C ASP A 182 1.57 2.92 31.79
N SER A 183 1.33 2.64 30.48
CA SER A 183 0.07 2.05 30.00
C SER A 183 0.30 1.07 28.83
N PRO A 184 -0.65 0.15 28.59
CA PRO A 184 -0.64 -0.72 27.39
C PRO A 184 -0.71 0.08 26.09
N GLU A 185 -1.43 1.20 26.05
CA GLU A 185 -1.59 2.09 24.92
C GLU A 185 -0.27 2.76 24.54
N GLU A 186 0.48 3.28 25.52
CA GLU A 186 1.81 3.83 25.30
C GLU A 186 2.76 2.77 24.74
N CYS A 187 2.72 1.56 25.28
CA CYS A 187 3.48 0.42 24.78
C CYS A 187 3.12 0.12 23.32
N ARG A 188 1.83 0.03 22.98
CA ARG A 188 1.30 -0.22 21.64
C ARG A 188 1.82 0.83 20.65
N ASP A 189 1.60 2.08 20.93
CA ASP A 189 1.96 3.18 20.06
C ASP A 189 3.47 3.26 19.85
N THR A 190 4.27 3.09 20.92
CA THR A 190 5.72 3.01 20.83
C THR A 190 6.17 1.88 19.90
N TYR A 191 5.60 0.67 20.04
CA TYR A 191 6.03 -0.49 19.26
C TYR A 191 5.53 -0.42 17.81
N TYR A 192 4.36 0.11 17.54
CA TYR A 192 3.92 0.36 16.17
C TYR A 192 4.77 1.43 15.48
N MET A 193 5.16 2.51 16.16
CA MET A 193 6.07 3.50 15.58
C MET A 193 7.49 2.96 15.39
N ARG A 194 7.95 2.04 16.25
CA ARG A 194 9.21 1.27 16.01
C ARG A 194 9.11 0.44 14.74
N LEU A 195 7.99 -0.28 14.56
CA LEU A 195 7.70 -1.06 13.36
C LEU A 195 7.75 -0.15 12.13
N VAL A 196 7.05 0.97 12.13
CA VAL A 196 7.02 1.93 11.00
C VAL A 196 8.43 2.38 10.62
N ARG A 197 9.24 2.84 11.58
CA ARG A 197 10.62 3.26 11.29
C ARG A 197 11.48 2.14 10.72
N ASN A 198 11.35 0.92 11.25
CA ASN A 198 12.15 -0.20 10.78
C ASN A 198 11.67 -0.72 9.41
N VAL A 199 10.37 -0.63 9.11
CA VAL A 199 9.84 -0.85 7.76
C VAL A 199 10.41 0.17 6.78
N LEU A 200 10.51 1.44 7.15
CA LEU A 200 11.14 2.47 6.31
C LEU A 200 12.63 2.16 6.07
N ARG A 201 13.38 1.74 7.10
CA ARG A 201 14.80 1.36 6.99
C ARG A 201 15.04 0.17 6.07
N GLY A 202 14.15 -0.81 6.13
CA GLY A 202 14.15 -1.98 5.25
C GLY A 202 13.24 -1.84 4.04
N GLY A 203 12.67 -0.66 3.78
CA GLY A 203 11.61 -0.46 2.79
C GLY A 203 12.00 -0.80 1.36
N TRP A 204 13.26 -0.69 1.02
CA TRP A 204 13.83 -1.11 -0.26
C TRP A 204 13.71 -2.62 -0.52
N LEU A 205 13.60 -3.44 0.55
CA LEU A 205 13.54 -4.90 0.44
C LEU A 205 12.22 -5.37 -0.19
N ILE A 206 11.11 -4.71 0.12
CA ILE A 206 9.78 -5.07 -0.40
C ILE A 206 9.72 -4.96 -1.93
N PRO A 207 10.04 -3.82 -2.57
CA PRO A 207 10.09 -3.76 -4.04
C PRO A 207 11.19 -4.64 -4.65
N TYR A 208 12.27 -4.95 -3.91
CA TYR A 208 13.25 -5.90 -4.40
C TYR A 208 12.67 -7.32 -4.53
N LEU A 209 12.02 -7.81 -3.48
CA LEU A 209 11.51 -9.20 -3.38
C LEU A 209 10.23 -9.42 -4.17
N PHE A 210 9.35 -8.41 -4.20
CA PHE A 210 7.98 -8.50 -4.68
C PHE A 210 7.65 -7.53 -5.80
N GLY A 211 8.57 -6.65 -6.18
CA GLY A 211 8.40 -5.73 -7.30
C GLY A 211 8.15 -6.50 -8.61
N ALA A 212 7.08 -6.11 -9.31
CA ALA A 212 6.61 -6.71 -10.54
C ALA A 212 6.26 -5.66 -11.60
N SER A 213 7.03 -4.56 -11.63
CA SER A 213 6.79 -3.43 -12.52
C SER A 213 8.10 -2.93 -13.18
N PRO A 214 8.88 -3.81 -13.85
CA PRO A 214 10.14 -3.41 -14.49
C PRO A 214 9.94 -2.74 -15.85
N ALA A 215 8.70 -2.75 -16.37
CA ALA A 215 8.34 -2.26 -17.70
C ALA A 215 7.02 -1.49 -17.65
N VAL A 216 6.80 -0.64 -18.64
CA VAL A 216 5.63 0.22 -18.75
C VAL A 216 5.26 0.47 -20.21
N CYS A 217 3.96 0.57 -20.51
CA CYS A 217 3.48 0.91 -21.85
C CYS A 217 3.88 2.36 -22.22
N LYS A 218 4.21 2.57 -23.48
CA LYS A 218 4.53 3.89 -24.04
C LYS A 218 3.42 4.92 -23.80
N SER A 219 2.15 4.50 -23.77
CA SER A 219 1.00 5.38 -23.52
C SER A 219 0.95 5.98 -22.11
N PHE A 220 1.77 5.50 -21.19
CA PHE A 220 1.92 6.06 -19.85
C PHE A 220 2.54 7.46 -19.87
N PHE A 221 3.39 7.75 -20.86
CA PHE A 221 4.11 9.01 -20.94
C PHE A 221 3.42 10.02 -21.87
N PRO A 222 3.43 11.32 -21.52
CA PRO A 222 2.95 12.37 -22.41
C PRO A 222 3.63 12.27 -23.79
N ASN A 223 2.83 12.32 -24.86
CA ASN A 223 3.31 12.14 -26.24
C ASN A 223 4.11 10.85 -26.50
N GLY A 224 4.03 9.86 -25.59
CA GLY A 224 4.75 8.60 -25.70
C GLY A 224 6.28 8.72 -25.66
N VAL A 225 6.81 9.74 -24.99
CA VAL A 225 8.26 10.01 -24.87
C VAL A 225 8.72 9.80 -23.43
N SER A 226 9.77 9.01 -23.25
CA SER A 226 10.39 8.75 -21.95
C SER A 226 11.91 8.73 -22.11
N HIS A 227 12.62 8.97 -21.00
CA HIS A 227 14.07 8.75 -20.90
C HIS A 227 14.43 7.27 -20.68
N LEU A 228 13.46 6.43 -20.35
CA LEU A 228 13.67 5.00 -20.15
C LEU A 228 14.08 4.31 -21.48
N PRO A 229 14.93 3.28 -21.44
CA PRO A 229 15.23 2.44 -22.60
C PRO A 229 13.98 1.82 -23.20
N LYS A 230 13.99 1.63 -24.52
CA LYS A 230 12.94 0.91 -25.24
C LYS A 230 13.18 -0.59 -25.14
N PHE A 231 12.15 -1.33 -24.73
CA PHE A 231 12.11 -2.78 -24.92
C PHE A 231 11.68 -3.12 -26.36
N ASP A 232 10.63 -2.45 -26.80
CA ASP A 232 10.09 -2.50 -28.18
C ASP A 232 9.46 -1.15 -28.55
N ASP A 233 8.70 -1.08 -29.67
CA ASP A 233 8.06 0.16 -30.13
C ASP A 233 6.91 0.63 -29.22
N ALA A 234 6.36 -0.25 -28.36
CA ALA A 234 5.22 0.00 -27.48
C ALA A 234 5.58 0.01 -26.01
N THR A 235 6.80 -0.42 -25.62
CA THR A 235 7.22 -0.68 -24.26
C THR A 235 8.52 0.04 -23.90
N TYR A 236 8.52 0.73 -22.76
CA TYR A 236 9.72 1.17 -22.06
C TYR A 236 10.01 0.27 -20.87
N PHE A 237 11.29 0.13 -20.48
CA PHE A 237 11.69 -0.73 -19.37
C PHE A 237 13.00 -0.27 -18.77
N GLU A 238 13.40 -0.88 -17.66
CA GLU A 238 14.78 -0.85 -17.18
C GLU A 238 15.25 -2.28 -16.91
N PRO A 239 16.44 -2.67 -17.42
CA PRO A 239 16.90 -4.07 -17.37
C PRO A 239 17.02 -4.63 -15.95
N TYR A 240 17.27 -3.75 -14.98
CA TYR A 240 17.49 -4.13 -13.58
C TYR A 240 16.41 -3.60 -12.63
N ALA A 241 15.38 -2.93 -13.15
CA ALA A 241 14.31 -2.41 -12.31
C ALA A 241 13.54 -3.51 -11.61
N THR A 242 13.11 -3.22 -10.40
CA THR A 242 12.21 -4.09 -9.63
C THR A 242 10.78 -3.56 -9.68
N SER A 243 10.59 -2.26 -9.48
CA SER A 243 9.28 -1.64 -9.44
C SER A 243 9.31 -0.17 -9.88
N LEU A 244 8.99 0.09 -11.13
CA LEU A 244 8.80 1.47 -11.63
C LEU A 244 7.62 2.17 -10.93
N ARG A 245 6.67 1.42 -10.37
CA ARG A 245 5.62 1.95 -9.49
C ARG A 245 6.20 2.66 -8.26
N MET A 246 7.27 2.12 -7.69
CA MET A 246 7.98 2.68 -6.53
C MET A 246 9.12 3.63 -6.94
N GLY A 247 9.31 3.84 -8.24
CA GLY A 247 10.29 4.75 -8.82
C GLY A 247 9.75 6.18 -9.00
N ASP A 248 10.55 7.03 -9.65
CA ASP A 248 10.26 8.46 -9.87
C ASP A 248 9.11 8.73 -10.86
N ILE A 249 8.71 7.73 -11.64
CA ILE A 249 7.52 7.81 -12.51
C ILE A 249 6.23 7.35 -11.80
N GLY A 250 6.35 6.77 -10.60
CA GLY A 250 5.25 6.30 -9.77
C GLY A 250 4.95 7.22 -8.60
N TYR A 251 4.57 6.62 -7.48
CA TYR A 251 4.16 7.35 -6.27
C TYR A 251 5.35 7.95 -5.53
N GLN A 252 5.42 9.29 -5.47
CA GLN A 252 6.47 10.03 -4.76
C GLN A 252 5.95 11.31 -4.11
N ASN A 253 6.64 11.74 -3.03
CA ASN A 253 6.42 13.04 -2.36
C ASN A 253 7.41 14.13 -2.85
N SER A 254 7.93 14.03 -4.06
CA SER A 254 8.95 14.97 -4.55
C SER A 254 8.50 16.42 -4.59
N LYS A 255 7.21 16.65 -4.78
CA LYS A 255 6.63 18.02 -4.76
C LYS A 255 6.45 18.53 -3.34
N GLU A 256 5.96 17.71 -2.42
CA GLU A 256 5.75 18.01 -1.01
C GLU A 256 7.09 18.24 -0.30
N GLU A 257 8.11 17.44 -0.59
CA GLU A 257 9.46 17.64 -0.07
C GLU A 257 10.06 18.96 -0.57
N GLY A 258 9.79 19.35 -1.82
CA GLY A 258 10.14 20.66 -2.37
C GLY A 258 9.43 21.83 -1.66
N LEU A 259 8.28 21.58 -0.99
CA LEU A 259 7.55 22.52 -0.16
C LEU A 259 7.94 22.46 1.32
N GLY A 260 8.94 21.64 1.69
CA GLY A 260 9.55 21.59 3.02
C GLY A 260 8.82 20.72 4.03
N ILE A 261 7.87 19.85 3.61
CA ILE A 261 7.17 18.96 4.53
C ILE A 261 7.61 17.51 4.36
N ARG A 262 7.95 16.93 5.52
CA ARG A 262 8.20 15.49 5.69
C ARG A 262 7.46 14.99 6.91
N ALA A 263 6.89 13.78 6.81
CA ALA A 263 6.31 13.13 7.96
C ALA A 263 7.41 12.72 8.96
N ASP A 264 7.19 13.04 10.24
CA ASP A 264 8.08 12.64 11.32
C ASP A 264 7.57 11.35 11.97
N TYR A 265 8.29 10.26 11.77
CA TYR A 265 7.92 8.93 12.26
C TYR A 265 8.46 8.59 13.67
N ASN A 266 8.94 9.57 14.43
CA ASN A 266 9.58 9.32 15.71
C ASN A 266 8.59 9.01 16.84
N SER A 267 7.39 9.56 16.77
CA SER A 267 6.27 9.23 17.67
C SER A 267 4.93 9.38 16.93
N VAL A 268 3.84 8.89 17.53
CA VAL A 268 2.47 9.12 17.01
C VAL A 268 2.17 10.62 16.97
N GLU A 269 2.56 11.33 18.03
CA GLU A 269 2.33 12.78 18.13
C GLU A 269 3.10 13.55 17.04
N SER A 270 4.41 13.29 16.88
CA SER A 270 5.21 14.00 15.88
C SER A 270 4.74 13.68 14.45
N TYR A 271 4.34 12.44 14.19
CA TYR A 271 3.75 12.03 12.91
C TYR A 271 2.44 12.77 12.62
N ALA A 272 1.48 12.72 13.54
CA ALA A 272 0.20 13.39 13.38
C ALA A 272 0.38 14.92 13.23
N GLN A 273 1.22 15.56 14.06
CA GLN A 273 1.49 16.99 13.97
C GLN A 273 2.17 17.40 12.67
N SER A 274 3.06 16.56 12.11
CA SER A 274 3.68 16.84 10.80
C SER A 274 2.65 16.85 9.67
N LEU A 275 1.68 15.92 9.68
CA LEU A 275 0.57 15.89 8.73
C LEU A 275 -0.40 17.05 8.94
N LEU A 276 -0.77 17.35 10.19
CA LEU A 276 -1.64 18.50 10.50
C LEU A 276 -1.04 19.82 10.00
N ARG A 277 0.27 20.03 10.17
CA ARG A 277 0.95 21.20 9.59
C ARG A 277 0.84 21.21 8.06
N ALA A 278 1.01 20.06 7.41
CA ALA A 278 0.92 19.97 5.94
C ALA A 278 -0.48 20.33 5.40
N ILE A 279 -1.53 19.87 6.08
CA ILE A 279 -2.92 20.12 5.67
C ILE A 279 -3.48 21.49 6.10
N THR A 280 -2.72 22.25 6.91
CA THR A 280 -3.11 23.60 7.34
C THR A 280 -2.20 24.71 6.83
N THR A 281 -1.09 24.38 6.16
CA THR A 281 -0.12 25.35 5.63
C THR A 281 -0.37 25.60 4.15
N PRO A 282 -0.72 26.85 3.73
CA PRO A 282 -0.89 27.19 2.33
C PRO A 282 0.40 27.02 1.51
N ALA A 283 0.27 26.59 0.26
CA ALA A 283 1.38 26.43 -0.68
C ALA A 283 1.16 27.25 -1.94
N GLU A 284 2.16 28.07 -2.30
CA GLU A 284 2.06 29.00 -3.44
C GLU A 284 1.71 28.32 -4.77
N PRO A 285 2.29 27.15 -5.15
CA PRO A 285 1.90 26.47 -6.37
C PRO A 285 0.41 26.13 -6.43
N TRP A 286 -0.15 25.66 -5.31
CA TRP A 286 -1.55 25.28 -5.23
C TRP A 286 -2.50 26.47 -5.11
N GLN A 287 -2.05 27.59 -4.52
CA GLN A 287 -2.80 28.86 -4.55
C GLN A 287 -2.93 29.39 -5.98
N ARG A 288 -1.90 29.24 -6.82
CA ARG A 288 -1.94 29.63 -8.24
C ARG A 288 -2.90 28.79 -9.07
N LEU A 289 -3.09 27.52 -8.72
CA LEU A 289 -4.09 26.66 -9.36
C LEU A 289 -5.52 27.12 -9.05
N GLY A 290 -5.73 27.78 -7.90
CA GLY A 290 -7.05 28.15 -7.40
C GLY A 290 -7.81 26.98 -6.77
N VAL A 291 -8.67 27.27 -5.80
CA VAL A 291 -9.55 26.28 -5.14
C VAL A 291 -10.79 26.03 -5.97
N SER A 292 -11.29 27.04 -6.65
CA SER A 292 -12.48 26.95 -7.52
C SER A 292 -12.30 27.79 -8.79
N GLU A 293 -13.03 27.45 -9.85
CA GLU A 293 -13.11 28.17 -11.11
C GLU A 293 -14.57 28.17 -11.58
N GLU A 294 -15.11 29.34 -11.93
CA GLU A 294 -16.52 29.51 -12.36
C GLU A 294 -17.57 28.92 -11.38
N GLY A 295 -17.24 28.81 -10.10
CA GLY A 295 -18.12 28.27 -9.07
C GLY A 295 -17.97 26.76 -8.80
N GLU A 296 -17.15 26.07 -9.59
CA GLU A 296 -16.86 24.65 -9.42
C GLU A 296 -15.53 24.44 -8.67
N TYR A 297 -15.52 23.51 -7.71
CA TYR A 297 -14.31 23.17 -6.96
C TYR A 297 -13.32 22.39 -7.82
N ARG A 298 -12.04 22.77 -7.74
CA ARG A 298 -10.90 22.10 -8.39
C ARG A 298 -10.02 21.33 -7.43
N GLN A 299 -10.03 21.72 -6.18
CA GLN A 299 -9.31 21.07 -5.07
C GLN A 299 -9.96 21.47 -3.75
N LEU A 300 -9.77 20.69 -2.68
CA LEU A 300 -10.40 20.96 -1.39
C LEU A 300 -9.88 22.25 -0.72
N ASN A 301 -8.61 22.51 -0.89
CA ASN A 301 -7.91 23.70 -0.37
C ASN A 301 -6.59 23.89 -1.15
N ALA A 302 -5.89 25.00 -0.90
CA ALA A 302 -4.58 25.31 -1.51
C ALA A 302 -3.42 25.09 -0.53
N ASN A 303 -3.56 24.21 0.44
CA ASN A 303 -2.51 23.84 1.39
C ASN A 303 -1.54 22.83 0.77
N ILE A 304 -0.42 22.57 1.44
CA ILE A 304 0.61 21.63 0.95
C ILE A 304 0.00 20.27 0.66
N LEU A 305 -0.84 19.74 1.55
CA LEU A 305 -1.72 18.60 1.32
C LEU A 305 -3.18 19.04 1.42
N GLN A 306 -4.05 18.47 0.62
CA GLN A 306 -5.50 18.68 0.76
C GLN A 306 -6.02 18.00 2.02
N ILE A 307 -5.64 16.73 2.20
CA ILE A 307 -5.92 15.89 3.37
C ILE A 307 -4.73 14.93 3.58
N GLU A 308 -4.66 14.24 4.71
CA GLU A 308 -3.56 13.34 5.08
C GLU A 308 -3.33 12.20 4.09
N ASN A 309 -4.39 11.75 3.42
CA ASN A 309 -4.33 10.67 2.43
C ASN A 309 -3.47 11.01 1.22
N GLU A 310 -3.27 12.30 0.93
CA GLU A 310 -2.44 12.78 -0.18
C GLU A 310 -0.94 12.49 0.05
N TYR A 311 -0.49 12.45 1.33
CA TYR A 311 0.90 12.12 1.63
C TYR A 311 1.19 10.66 1.31
N TYR A 312 2.07 10.42 0.34
CA TYR A 312 2.49 9.06 0.02
C TYR A 312 3.47 8.53 1.06
N SER A 313 3.26 7.30 1.52
CA SER A 313 4.20 6.58 2.37
C SER A 313 4.12 5.08 2.08
N GLN A 314 5.25 4.38 2.17
CA GLN A 314 5.33 2.92 2.03
C GLN A 314 4.56 2.19 3.14
N VAL A 315 4.44 2.83 4.30
CA VAL A 315 3.79 2.29 5.49
C VAL A 315 3.10 3.42 6.26
N ARG A 316 1.88 3.19 6.71
CA ARG A 316 1.10 4.14 7.51
C ARG A 316 0.66 3.53 8.82
N PRO A 317 0.85 4.23 9.96
CA PRO A 317 0.13 3.94 11.18
C PRO A 317 -1.33 4.42 11.02
N LYS A 318 -2.29 3.55 11.26
CA LYS A 318 -3.71 3.81 11.06
C LYS A 318 -4.46 3.79 12.40
N PRO A 319 -5.27 4.82 12.69
CA PRO A 319 -6.16 4.84 13.86
C PRO A 319 -7.47 4.11 13.58
N ALA A 320 -8.26 3.88 14.63
CA ALA A 320 -9.68 3.59 14.50
C ALA A 320 -10.43 4.90 14.21
N LEU A 321 -11.06 5.01 13.03
CA LEU A 321 -11.73 6.23 12.58
C LEU A 321 -13.22 6.29 13.01
N LYS A 322 -13.64 7.44 13.50
CA LYS A 322 -15.05 7.82 13.54
C LYS A 322 -15.43 8.46 12.20
N ARG A 323 -16.74 8.49 11.92
CA ARG A 323 -17.24 9.13 10.70
C ARG A 323 -16.77 10.60 10.61
N LEU A 324 -16.19 10.99 9.47
CA LEU A 324 -15.66 12.34 9.18
C LEU A 324 -14.54 12.82 10.12
N GLN A 325 -13.93 11.94 10.87
CA GLN A 325 -12.76 12.29 11.68
C GLN A 325 -11.49 12.31 10.79
N SER A 326 -10.69 13.35 10.94
CA SER A 326 -9.36 13.43 10.33
C SER A 326 -8.47 12.31 10.89
N PRO A 327 -7.75 11.55 10.02
CA PRO A 327 -6.83 10.50 10.48
C PRO A 327 -5.76 10.98 11.45
N ALA A 328 -5.20 12.18 11.25
CA ALA A 328 -4.21 12.74 12.16
C ALA A 328 -4.79 13.08 13.53
N VAL A 329 -6.02 13.63 13.56
CA VAL A 329 -6.74 13.89 14.82
C VAL A 329 -7.06 12.57 15.52
N ALA A 330 -7.52 11.56 14.78
CA ALA A 330 -7.82 10.25 15.35
C ALA A 330 -6.58 9.56 15.95
N LEU A 331 -5.40 9.72 15.33
CA LEU A 331 -4.13 9.23 15.89
C LEU A 331 -3.79 9.90 17.22
N LEU A 332 -4.03 11.22 17.35
CA LEU A 332 -3.83 11.93 18.62
C LEU A 332 -4.82 11.49 19.71
N ASP A 333 -6.06 11.18 19.31
CA ASP A 333 -7.14 10.80 20.25
C ASP A 333 -7.00 9.35 20.76
N SER A 334 -6.62 8.40 19.88
CA SER A 334 -6.74 6.96 20.17
C SER A 334 -5.49 6.13 19.87
N GLY A 335 -4.43 6.76 19.33
CA GLY A 335 -3.20 6.08 18.94
C GLY A 335 -3.34 5.19 17.72
N VAL A 336 -2.40 4.28 17.55
CA VAL A 336 -2.33 3.37 16.38
C VAL A 336 -3.13 2.11 16.63
N ASN A 337 -4.05 1.79 15.72
CA ASN A 337 -4.86 0.59 15.76
C ASN A 337 -4.27 -0.55 14.90
N TYR A 338 -3.77 -0.21 13.71
CA TYR A 338 -3.14 -1.17 12.80
C TYR A 338 -2.10 -0.49 11.91
N ILE A 339 -1.34 -1.28 11.18
CA ILE A 339 -0.33 -0.82 10.21
C ILE A 339 -0.79 -1.20 8.81
N GLU A 340 -0.70 -0.25 7.89
CA GLU A 340 -0.97 -0.42 6.46
C GLU A 340 0.35 -0.37 5.68
N LEU A 341 0.78 -1.52 5.13
CA LEU A 341 1.90 -1.59 4.18
C LEU A 341 1.37 -1.40 2.76
N ARG A 342 1.93 -0.42 2.02
CA ARG A 342 1.40 0.04 0.72
C ARG A 342 2.36 -0.20 -0.46
N SER A 343 3.55 -0.70 -0.21
CA SER A 343 4.62 -0.79 -1.20
C SER A 343 4.59 -2.05 -2.08
N LEU A 344 3.55 -2.88 -1.98
CA LEU A 344 3.43 -4.10 -2.79
C LEU A 344 2.90 -3.80 -4.18
N ASP A 345 3.64 -4.24 -5.20
CA ASP A 345 3.11 -4.34 -6.55
C ASP A 345 2.08 -5.47 -6.64
N VAL A 346 1.17 -5.35 -7.59
CA VAL A 346 0.30 -6.46 -7.97
C VAL A 346 1.17 -7.59 -8.54
N ASN A 347 1.16 -8.75 -7.90
CA ASN A 347 1.86 -9.94 -8.39
C ASN A 347 1.15 -10.48 -9.64
N ALA A 348 1.71 -10.16 -10.81
CA ALA A 348 1.13 -10.53 -12.09
C ALA A 348 1.00 -12.05 -12.30
N TYR A 349 1.74 -12.86 -11.54
CA TYR A 349 1.73 -14.32 -11.65
C TYR A 349 0.65 -15.01 -10.82
N HIS A 350 0.03 -14.27 -9.91
CA HIS A 350 -1.04 -14.79 -9.07
C HIS A 350 -2.38 -14.12 -9.39
N PRO A 351 -3.49 -14.89 -9.56
CA PRO A 351 -4.79 -14.32 -9.96
C PRO A 351 -5.34 -13.29 -8.95
N LEU A 352 -4.96 -13.39 -7.69
CA LEU A 352 -5.36 -12.45 -6.64
C LEU A 352 -4.44 -11.23 -6.55
N GLY A 353 -3.35 -11.18 -7.31
CA GLY A 353 -2.34 -10.12 -7.23
C GLY A 353 -1.42 -10.20 -6.01
N VAL A 354 -1.59 -11.22 -5.16
CA VAL A 354 -0.80 -11.53 -3.98
C VAL A 354 -0.94 -13.02 -3.67
N ASP A 355 0.06 -13.66 -3.05
CA ASP A 355 0.03 -15.06 -2.68
C ASP A 355 0.31 -15.31 -1.19
N GLU A 356 0.09 -16.54 -0.75
CA GLU A 356 0.24 -16.94 0.65
C GLU A 356 1.68 -16.79 1.15
N VAL A 357 2.65 -17.17 0.34
CA VAL A 357 4.09 -17.07 0.68
C VAL A 357 4.47 -15.60 0.96
N GLN A 358 3.97 -14.71 0.13
CA GLN A 358 4.17 -13.27 0.26
C GLN A 358 3.56 -12.73 1.56
N LEU A 359 2.32 -13.11 1.87
CA LEU A 359 1.63 -12.64 3.09
C LEU A 359 2.27 -13.17 4.37
N ARG A 360 2.66 -14.44 4.42
CA ARG A 360 3.35 -15.01 5.59
C ARG A 360 4.72 -14.37 5.81
N PHE A 361 5.46 -14.11 4.74
CA PHE A 361 6.70 -13.34 4.84
C PHE A 361 6.46 -11.95 5.43
N LEU A 362 5.44 -11.21 4.95
CA LEU A 362 5.13 -9.87 5.42
C LEU A 362 4.72 -9.84 6.89
N GLU A 363 3.94 -10.81 7.33
CA GLU A 363 3.57 -10.95 8.74
C GLU A 363 4.81 -11.13 9.64
N ALA A 364 5.70 -12.05 9.27
CA ALA A 364 6.96 -12.24 9.99
C ALA A 364 7.89 -11.01 9.93
N TRP A 365 7.95 -10.35 8.78
CA TRP A 365 8.71 -9.11 8.55
C TRP A 365 8.24 -7.99 9.46
N LEU A 366 6.92 -7.72 9.52
CA LEU A 366 6.36 -6.67 10.36
C LEU A 366 6.60 -6.95 11.85
N LEU A 367 6.44 -8.21 12.28
CA LEU A 367 6.70 -8.60 13.67
C LEU A 367 8.20 -8.44 14.02
N MET A 368 9.11 -8.82 13.12
CA MET A 368 10.55 -8.59 13.29
C MET A 368 10.86 -7.09 13.37
N CYS A 369 10.30 -6.26 12.49
CA CYS A 369 10.46 -4.81 12.51
C CYS A 369 9.97 -4.20 13.84
N MET A 370 8.84 -4.67 14.37
CA MET A 370 8.30 -4.23 15.66
C MET A 370 9.25 -4.52 16.83
N LEU A 371 9.88 -5.69 16.82
CA LEU A 371 10.72 -6.14 17.92
C LEU A 371 12.19 -5.68 17.79
N SER A 372 12.63 -5.25 16.62
CA SER A 372 14.00 -4.75 16.40
C SER A 372 14.24 -3.41 17.07
N ASP A 373 15.51 -3.08 17.38
CA ASP A 373 15.84 -1.73 17.86
C ASP A 373 15.53 -0.69 16.79
N SER A 374 15.01 0.44 17.23
CA SER A 374 14.49 1.47 16.34
C SER A 374 14.78 2.86 16.91
N PRO A 375 16.01 3.39 16.73
CA PRO A 375 16.31 4.78 17.05
C PRO A 375 15.45 5.73 16.21
N SER A 376 15.44 7.02 16.60
CA SER A 376 14.80 8.08 15.80
C SER A 376 15.43 8.19 14.41
N ILE A 377 14.64 8.54 13.42
CA ILE A 377 15.09 8.85 12.07
C ILE A 377 15.36 10.36 12.00
N ASP A 378 16.57 10.73 11.63
CA ASP A 378 16.91 12.11 11.33
C ASP A 378 16.78 12.42 9.83
N GLU A 379 17.01 13.67 9.47
CA GLU A 379 16.88 14.13 8.08
C GLU A 379 17.89 13.47 7.14
N SER A 380 19.10 13.19 7.62
CA SER A 380 20.16 12.55 6.83
C SER A 380 19.78 11.09 6.53
N GLU A 381 19.34 10.35 7.55
CA GLU A 381 18.87 8.98 7.39
C GLU A 381 17.65 8.92 6.45
N ASN A 382 16.69 9.85 6.61
CA ASN A 382 15.50 9.87 5.75
C ASN A 382 15.85 10.05 4.26
N ARG A 383 16.84 10.89 3.94
CA ARG A 383 17.35 11.01 2.56
C ARG A 383 17.95 9.70 2.05
N GLU A 384 18.78 9.03 2.88
CA GLU A 384 19.34 7.72 2.52
C GLU A 384 18.24 6.68 2.24
N LEU A 385 17.17 6.66 3.04
CA LEU A 385 16.04 5.73 2.86
C LEU A 385 15.34 5.94 1.51
N ASN A 386 15.09 7.19 1.14
CA ASN A 386 14.50 7.54 -0.14
C ASN A 386 15.43 7.21 -1.32
N GLU A 387 16.73 7.52 -1.21
CA GLU A 387 17.74 7.17 -2.22
C GLU A 387 17.84 5.65 -2.42
N ASN A 388 17.82 4.88 -1.34
CA ASN A 388 17.86 3.42 -1.39
C ASN A 388 16.61 2.85 -2.07
N LEU A 389 15.43 3.34 -1.69
CA LEU A 389 14.18 2.92 -2.32
C LEU A 389 14.21 3.16 -3.83
N LEU A 390 14.59 4.37 -4.23
CA LEU A 390 14.66 4.77 -5.64
C LEU A 390 15.72 3.94 -6.39
N ALA A 391 16.90 3.75 -5.80
CA ALA A 391 17.95 2.92 -6.40
C ALA A 391 17.49 1.49 -6.63
N VAL A 392 16.76 0.90 -5.68
CA VAL A 392 16.25 -0.47 -5.81
C VAL A 392 15.09 -0.53 -6.79
N ALA A 393 14.18 0.43 -6.78
CA ALA A 393 13.09 0.50 -7.75
C ALA A 393 13.61 0.45 -9.19
N HIS A 394 14.63 1.23 -9.51
CA HIS A 394 15.21 1.35 -10.86
C HIS A 394 16.28 0.31 -11.18
N ARG A 395 17.13 -0.04 -10.21
CA ARG A 395 18.34 -0.83 -10.45
C ARG A 395 18.57 -1.96 -9.45
N GLY A 396 17.55 -2.37 -8.69
CA GLY A 396 17.70 -3.32 -7.57
C GLY A 396 18.38 -4.65 -7.96
N ARG A 397 18.23 -5.10 -9.21
CA ARG A 397 18.84 -6.33 -9.72
C ARG A 397 20.20 -6.14 -10.40
N GLU A 398 20.72 -4.90 -10.40
CA GLU A 398 22.03 -4.59 -10.98
C GLU A 398 23.15 -5.33 -10.21
N PRO A 399 24.09 -5.99 -10.91
CA PRO A 399 25.18 -6.67 -10.23
C PRO A 399 26.01 -5.73 -9.36
N ASN A 400 26.25 -6.14 -8.10
CA ASN A 400 27.05 -5.39 -7.13
C ASN A 400 26.48 -4.01 -6.74
N ILE A 401 25.17 -3.79 -6.89
CA ILE A 401 24.52 -2.56 -6.45
C ILE A 401 24.82 -2.28 -4.97
N GLN A 402 25.13 -1.01 -4.69
CA GLN A 402 25.41 -0.52 -3.35
C GLN A 402 24.26 0.36 -2.86
N LEU A 403 23.92 0.22 -1.61
CA LEU A 403 22.94 1.05 -0.89
C LEU A 403 23.66 1.86 0.20
N ARG A 404 22.96 2.85 0.76
CA ARG A 404 23.47 3.66 1.87
C ARG A 404 22.88 3.17 3.20
N ARG A 405 23.74 3.03 4.21
CA ARG A 405 23.32 2.65 5.57
C ARG A 405 24.15 3.40 6.58
N GLN A 406 23.55 4.36 7.27
CA GLN A 406 24.22 5.19 8.28
C GLN A 406 25.49 5.89 7.73
N GLY A 407 25.39 6.44 6.52
CA GLY A 407 26.52 7.09 5.84
C GLY A 407 27.47 6.15 5.11
N GLU A 408 27.41 4.84 5.36
CA GLU A 408 28.27 3.83 4.78
C GLU A 408 27.66 3.19 3.51
N SER A 409 28.51 2.75 2.60
CA SER A 409 28.10 1.98 1.43
C SER A 409 28.05 0.50 1.79
N VAL A 410 26.95 -0.19 1.50
CA VAL A 410 26.75 -1.61 1.77
C VAL A 410 26.16 -2.31 0.56
N SER A 411 26.64 -3.53 0.25
CA SER A 411 26.05 -4.34 -0.82
C SER A 411 24.58 -4.67 -0.51
N LEU A 412 23.68 -4.49 -1.48
CA LEU A 412 22.28 -4.89 -1.35
C LEU A 412 22.16 -6.36 -0.94
N GLN A 413 22.92 -7.24 -1.56
CA GLN A 413 22.88 -8.68 -1.27
C GLN A 413 23.31 -8.99 0.17
N GLU A 414 24.38 -8.34 0.63
CA GLU A 414 24.86 -8.53 2.00
C GLU A 414 23.84 -8.02 3.02
N TRP A 415 23.33 -6.81 2.83
CA TRP A 415 22.34 -6.23 3.73
C TRP A 415 21.01 -7.00 3.70
N GLY A 416 20.53 -7.38 2.52
CA GLY A 416 19.34 -8.23 2.38
C GLY A 416 19.48 -9.56 3.09
N HIS A 417 20.63 -10.24 2.92
CA HIS A 417 20.90 -11.48 3.63
C HIS A 417 20.95 -11.28 5.17
N GLN A 418 21.54 -10.18 5.64
CA GLN A 418 21.55 -9.84 7.07
C GLN A 418 20.13 -9.62 7.61
N LEU A 419 19.29 -8.85 6.91
CA LEU A 419 17.92 -8.58 7.33
C LEU A 419 17.07 -9.87 7.35
N LEU A 420 17.12 -10.67 6.29
CA LEU A 420 16.36 -11.91 6.22
C LEU A 420 16.82 -12.93 7.27
N SER A 421 18.12 -13.04 7.52
CA SER A 421 18.63 -13.94 8.57
C SER A 421 18.16 -13.56 9.98
N GLN A 422 17.83 -12.30 10.23
CA GLN A 422 17.25 -11.87 11.52
C GLN A 422 15.80 -12.33 11.70
N MET A 423 15.11 -12.74 10.65
CA MET A 423 13.72 -13.19 10.72
C MET A 423 13.56 -14.61 11.24
N TYR A 424 14.57 -15.49 11.14
CA TYR A 424 14.44 -16.89 11.55
C TYR A 424 13.84 -17.11 12.95
N PRO A 425 14.25 -16.38 14.03
CA PRO A 425 13.65 -16.55 15.35
C PRO A 425 12.15 -16.24 15.41
N ILE A 426 11.67 -15.37 14.52
CA ILE A 426 10.25 -15.01 14.39
C ILE A 426 9.52 -16.08 13.57
N CYS A 427 10.08 -16.50 12.43
CA CYS A 427 9.49 -17.56 11.61
C CYS A 427 9.31 -18.86 12.43
N GLU A 428 10.37 -19.30 13.14
CA GLU A 428 10.30 -20.45 14.07
C GLU A 428 9.19 -20.28 15.13
N LEU A 429 9.06 -19.07 15.69
CA LEU A 429 7.99 -18.77 16.65
C LEU A 429 6.61 -18.89 16.02
N LEU A 430 6.39 -18.28 14.84
CA LEU A 430 5.12 -18.28 14.15
C LEU A 430 4.74 -19.68 13.65
N ASP A 431 5.70 -20.46 13.15
CA ASP A 431 5.50 -21.86 12.77
C ASP A 431 5.11 -22.73 13.96
N LYS A 432 5.76 -22.52 15.11
CA LYS A 432 5.39 -23.21 16.35
C LYS A 432 3.97 -22.86 16.81
N VAL A 433 3.56 -21.60 16.66
CA VAL A 433 2.24 -21.11 17.08
C VAL A 433 1.13 -21.61 16.15
N ASN A 434 1.37 -21.58 14.83
CA ASN A 434 0.36 -21.90 13.82
C ASN A 434 0.43 -23.39 13.37
N GLY A 435 1.55 -24.06 13.62
CA GLY A 435 1.85 -25.39 13.13
C GLY A 435 2.43 -25.38 11.71
N GLY A 436 3.31 -26.34 11.41
CA GLY A 436 3.96 -26.44 10.10
C GLY A 436 5.29 -25.68 10.01
N SER A 437 5.70 -25.32 8.78
CA SER A 437 6.95 -24.59 8.44
C SER A 437 6.72 -23.45 7.45
N ASN A 438 5.49 -22.97 7.33
CA ASN A 438 5.08 -22.04 6.26
C ASN A 438 5.82 -20.70 6.33
N TYR A 439 6.20 -20.23 7.51
CA TYR A 439 6.92 -18.96 7.68
C TYR A 439 8.42 -19.11 7.36
N GLU A 440 9.03 -20.23 7.78
CA GLU A 440 10.43 -20.55 7.41
C GLU A 440 10.53 -20.82 5.90
N ASP A 441 9.60 -21.57 5.31
CA ASP A 441 9.55 -21.84 3.87
C ASP A 441 9.39 -20.52 3.07
N ALA A 442 8.52 -19.62 3.53
CA ALA A 442 8.35 -18.30 2.94
C ALA A 442 9.63 -17.45 3.02
N LEU A 443 10.31 -17.48 4.14
CA LEU A 443 11.60 -16.80 4.33
C LEU A 443 12.68 -17.35 3.41
N ASP A 444 12.81 -18.67 3.31
CA ASP A 444 13.81 -19.35 2.49
C ASP A 444 13.62 -19.04 1.00
N GLU A 445 12.37 -18.94 0.53
CA GLU A 445 12.10 -18.47 -0.83
C GLU A 445 12.64 -17.06 -1.07
N GLN A 446 12.44 -16.15 -0.12
CA GLN A 446 12.91 -14.76 -0.26
C GLN A 446 14.45 -14.66 -0.18
N ILE A 447 15.09 -15.47 0.67
CA ILE A 447 16.56 -15.61 0.69
C ILE A 447 17.05 -16.09 -0.68
N GLY A 448 16.33 -17.01 -1.31
CA GLY A 448 16.61 -17.49 -2.67
C GLY A 448 16.65 -16.35 -3.69
N LYS A 449 15.76 -15.34 -3.58
CA LYS A 449 15.73 -14.15 -4.48
C LYS A 449 16.92 -13.21 -4.26
N ILE A 450 17.41 -13.07 -3.01
CA ILE A 450 18.64 -12.29 -2.73
C ILE A 450 19.87 -12.96 -3.38
N ILE A 451 19.96 -14.29 -3.28
CA ILE A 451 21.09 -15.05 -3.84
C ILE A 451 21.02 -15.11 -5.37
N ARG A 452 19.81 -15.22 -5.91
CA ARG A 452 19.54 -15.37 -7.35
C ARG A 452 18.49 -14.35 -7.79
N PRO A 453 18.91 -13.11 -8.16
CA PRO A 453 17.98 -12.04 -8.57
C PRO A 453 17.04 -12.43 -9.72
N GLN A 454 17.39 -13.43 -10.52
CA GLN A 454 16.56 -13.97 -11.61
C GLN A 454 15.25 -14.60 -11.10
N LEU A 455 15.16 -14.95 -9.82
CA LEU A 455 13.94 -15.49 -9.21
C LEU A 455 12.93 -14.41 -8.82
N THR A 456 13.32 -13.12 -8.85
CA THR A 456 12.40 -12.02 -8.55
C THR A 456 11.29 -11.92 -9.59
N PRO A 457 10.06 -11.49 -9.22
CA PRO A 457 8.96 -11.35 -10.17
C PRO A 457 9.31 -10.42 -11.34
N SER A 458 10.03 -9.32 -11.07
CA SER A 458 10.47 -8.39 -12.11
C SER A 458 11.44 -9.00 -13.12
N ALA A 459 12.39 -9.84 -12.68
CA ALA A 459 13.30 -10.54 -13.58
C ALA A 459 12.55 -11.55 -14.45
N ARG A 460 11.66 -12.34 -13.82
CA ARG A 460 10.82 -13.31 -14.53
C ARG A 460 9.98 -12.65 -15.61
N MET A 461 9.38 -11.48 -15.31
CA MET A 461 8.57 -10.72 -16.27
C MET A 461 9.38 -10.36 -17.51
N LEU A 462 10.55 -9.77 -17.36
CA LEU A 462 11.40 -9.38 -18.51
C LEU A 462 11.86 -10.60 -19.32
N THR A 463 12.29 -11.68 -18.64
CA THR A 463 12.67 -12.93 -19.31
C THR A 463 11.51 -13.53 -20.10
N GLU A 464 10.32 -13.58 -19.51
CA GLU A 464 9.14 -14.14 -20.17
C GLU A 464 8.67 -13.28 -21.36
N MET A 465 8.78 -11.95 -21.26
CA MET A 465 8.51 -11.04 -22.39
C MET A 465 9.51 -11.26 -23.53
N GLU A 466 10.80 -11.45 -23.22
CA GLU A 466 11.84 -11.75 -24.22
C GLU A 466 11.62 -13.11 -24.87
N ASP A 467 11.41 -14.17 -24.08
CA ASP A 467 11.23 -15.55 -24.56
C ASP A 467 10.00 -15.70 -25.48
N ASN A 468 8.92 -14.98 -25.17
CA ASN A 468 7.69 -14.99 -25.95
C ASN A 468 7.66 -13.93 -27.07
N ALA A 469 8.68 -13.08 -27.18
CA ALA A 469 8.73 -11.93 -28.09
C ALA A 469 7.45 -11.07 -27.98
N GLU A 470 6.99 -10.82 -26.74
CA GLU A 470 5.79 -10.05 -26.46
C GLU A 470 6.11 -8.70 -25.76
N SER A 471 5.33 -7.68 -26.11
CA SER A 471 5.36 -6.39 -25.44
C SER A 471 4.84 -6.50 -23.99
N PHE A 472 5.08 -5.49 -23.15
CA PHE A 472 4.46 -5.43 -21.82
C PHE A 472 2.92 -5.52 -21.88
N TYR A 473 2.30 -4.89 -22.88
CA TYR A 473 0.87 -5.05 -23.15
C TYR A 473 0.48 -6.51 -23.40
N GLY A 474 1.20 -7.21 -24.28
CA GLY A 474 0.94 -8.63 -24.60
C GLY A 474 1.02 -9.51 -23.36
N PHE A 475 2.10 -9.36 -22.59
CA PHE A 475 2.30 -10.04 -21.31
C PHE A 475 1.12 -9.82 -20.35
N ALA A 476 0.81 -8.57 -20.07
CA ALA A 476 -0.23 -8.22 -19.10
C ALA A 476 -1.63 -8.67 -19.55
N GLN A 477 -1.97 -8.52 -20.85
CA GLN A 477 -3.25 -8.97 -21.41
C GLN A 477 -3.39 -10.50 -21.32
N ARG A 478 -2.32 -11.23 -21.62
CA ARG A 478 -2.32 -12.70 -21.56
C ARG A 478 -2.59 -13.19 -20.14
N LEU A 479 -1.91 -12.60 -19.15
CA LEU A 479 -2.12 -12.93 -17.74
C LEU A 479 -3.49 -12.49 -17.25
N SER A 480 -3.97 -11.30 -17.60
CA SER A 480 -5.32 -10.85 -17.26
C SER A 480 -6.40 -11.81 -17.75
N LYS A 481 -6.30 -12.31 -18.99
CA LYS A 481 -7.22 -13.32 -19.53
C LYS A 481 -7.09 -14.68 -18.84
N LYS A 482 -5.88 -15.06 -18.42
CA LYS A 482 -5.67 -16.30 -17.64
C LYS A 482 -6.33 -16.18 -16.28
N HIS A 483 -6.16 -15.05 -15.60
CA HIS A 483 -6.75 -14.80 -14.28
C HIS A 483 -8.28 -14.67 -14.34
N GLN A 484 -8.82 -14.02 -15.37
CA GLN A 484 -10.26 -13.98 -15.62
C GLN A 484 -10.86 -15.40 -15.69
N ARG A 485 -10.25 -16.30 -16.47
CA ARG A 485 -10.73 -17.68 -16.55
C ARG A 485 -10.72 -18.38 -15.21
N PHE A 486 -9.61 -18.29 -14.47
CA PHE A 486 -9.49 -18.87 -13.13
C PHE A 486 -10.59 -18.37 -12.19
N LEU A 487 -10.84 -17.05 -12.17
CA LEU A 487 -11.83 -16.42 -11.29
C LEU A 487 -13.28 -16.73 -11.72
N LEU A 488 -13.54 -16.85 -13.02
CA LEU A 488 -14.88 -17.23 -13.53
C LEU A 488 -15.19 -18.73 -13.33
N GLU A 489 -14.18 -19.59 -13.29
CA GLU A 489 -14.30 -21.02 -13.02
C GLU A 489 -14.40 -21.34 -11.51
N ARG A 490 -14.11 -20.36 -10.64
CA ARG A 490 -14.20 -20.57 -9.19
C ARG A 490 -15.67 -20.63 -8.77
N ASP A 491 -16.01 -21.68 -8.04
CA ASP A 491 -17.33 -21.85 -7.42
C ASP A 491 -17.40 -21.08 -6.11
N ILE A 492 -18.35 -20.17 -5.99
CA ILE A 492 -18.62 -19.37 -4.79
C ILE A 492 -19.81 -20.01 -4.07
N SER A 493 -19.64 -20.37 -2.80
CA SER A 493 -20.73 -20.96 -2.03
C SER A 493 -21.96 -20.03 -1.96
N ASP A 494 -23.15 -20.63 -1.86
CA ASP A 494 -24.40 -19.89 -1.76
C ASP A 494 -24.41 -18.94 -0.55
N GLU A 495 -23.79 -19.36 0.56
CA GLU A 495 -23.65 -18.55 1.77
C GLU A 495 -22.77 -17.31 1.51
N ARG A 496 -21.63 -17.48 0.86
CA ARG A 496 -20.72 -16.38 0.52
C ARG A 496 -21.36 -15.41 -0.48
N ARG A 497 -22.08 -15.94 -1.46
CA ARG A 497 -22.83 -15.13 -2.43
C ARG A 497 -23.89 -14.29 -1.71
N ALA A 498 -24.70 -14.91 -0.86
CA ALA A 498 -25.72 -14.19 -0.08
C ALA A 498 -25.12 -13.11 0.81
N GLN A 499 -23.94 -13.35 1.40
CA GLN A 499 -23.21 -12.35 2.16
C GLN A 499 -22.84 -11.13 1.30
N PHE A 500 -22.32 -11.35 0.08
CA PHE A 500 -21.97 -10.25 -0.83
C PHE A 500 -23.21 -9.50 -1.30
N ASP A 501 -24.27 -10.20 -1.69
CA ASP A 501 -25.54 -9.59 -2.10
C ASP A 501 -26.11 -8.70 -0.99
N GLN A 502 -26.03 -9.13 0.26
CA GLN A 502 -26.47 -8.33 1.41
C GLN A 502 -25.63 -7.07 1.60
N LEU A 503 -24.30 -7.15 1.49
CA LEU A 503 -23.39 -6.00 1.62
C LEU A 503 -23.61 -4.99 0.49
N ILE A 504 -23.87 -5.47 -0.72
CA ILE A 504 -24.18 -4.65 -1.90
C ILE A 504 -25.52 -3.92 -1.69
N ALA A 505 -26.59 -4.66 -1.32
CA ALA A 505 -27.89 -4.06 -1.04
C ALA A 505 -27.79 -2.99 0.06
N LYS A 506 -27.09 -3.31 1.15
CA LYS A 506 -26.82 -2.37 2.23
C LYS A 506 -26.10 -1.12 1.76
N SER A 507 -25.12 -1.24 0.86
CA SER A 507 -24.38 -0.08 0.35
C SER A 507 -25.28 0.90 -0.40
N HIS A 508 -26.25 0.40 -1.16
CA HIS A 508 -27.24 1.24 -1.84
C HIS A 508 -28.21 1.92 -0.86
N GLU A 509 -28.65 1.20 0.18
CA GLU A 509 -29.49 1.75 1.25
C GLU A 509 -28.74 2.85 2.03
N ASP A 510 -27.50 2.59 2.41
CA ASP A 510 -26.66 3.56 3.14
C ASP A 510 -26.39 4.82 2.28
N PHE A 511 -26.17 4.65 0.97
CA PHE A 511 -26.03 5.78 0.06
C PHE A 511 -27.32 6.62 -0.05
N ALA A 512 -28.47 5.97 -0.21
CA ALA A 512 -29.74 6.66 -0.26
C ALA A 512 -30.04 7.43 1.05
N ALA A 513 -29.65 6.87 2.20
CA ALA A 513 -29.79 7.53 3.49
C ALA A 513 -28.88 8.77 3.62
N LEU A 514 -27.65 8.71 3.07
CA LEU A 514 -26.71 9.85 3.08
C LEU A 514 -27.23 11.04 2.28
N SER A 515 -27.78 10.79 1.09
CA SER A 515 -28.31 11.84 0.21
C SER A 515 -29.45 12.63 0.82
N ASN A 516 -30.15 12.04 1.81
CA ASN A 516 -31.24 12.68 2.53
C ASN A 516 -30.80 13.44 3.80
N GLN A 517 -29.54 13.36 4.21
CA GLN A 517 -29.03 13.93 5.47
C GLN A 517 -28.28 15.27 5.29
N ASP A 518 -27.92 15.65 4.06
CA ASP A 518 -27.21 16.90 3.81
C ASP A 518 -28.13 18.11 4.04
N SER A 519 -27.91 18.79 5.16
CA SER A 519 -28.65 19.99 5.56
C SER A 519 -27.84 21.30 5.44
N GLU A 520 -26.56 21.20 5.11
CA GLU A 520 -25.62 22.32 4.99
C GLU A 520 -25.06 22.42 3.57
N SER A 521 -24.56 23.61 3.20
CA SER A 521 -23.85 23.79 1.93
C SER A 521 -22.52 23.04 1.94
N PHE A 522 -21.98 22.75 0.76
CA PHE A 522 -20.66 22.10 0.64
C PHE A 522 -19.53 22.94 1.27
N ASP A 523 -19.60 24.28 1.16
CA ASP A 523 -18.65 25.18 1.81
C ASP A 523 -18.68 25.02 3.32
N GLN A 524 -19.89 25.03 3.93
CA GLN A 524 -20.02 24.85 5.38
C GLN A 524 -19.56 23.48 5.83
N PHE A 525 -19.83 22.44 5.03
CA PHE A 525 -19.35 21.08 5.31
C PHE A 525 -17.81 21.03 5.32
N LEU A 526 -17.14 21.65 4.36
CA LEU A 526 -15.67 21.70 4.32
C LEU A 526 -15.10 22.51 5.50
N GLU A 527 -15.70 23.66 5.82
CA GLU A 527 -15.30 24.44 7.00
C GLU A 527 -15.39 23.58 8.28
N ASN A 528 -16.50 22.89 8.48
CA ASN A 528 -16.70 22.00 9.64
C ASN A 528 -15.72 20.84 9.65
N TYR A 529 -15.45 20.22 8.50
CA TYR A 529 -14.48 19.13 8.38
C TYR A 529 -13.07 19.59 8.76
N PHE A 530 -12.61 20.73 8.23
CA PHE A 530 -11.27 21.23 8.49
C PHE A 530 -11.11 21.93 9.85
N ALA A 531 -12.18 22.37 10.50
CA ALA A 531 -12.12 22.99 11.83
C ALA A 531 -11.44 22.10 12.87
N GLN A 532 -11.64 20.77 12.81
CA GLN A 532 -10.98 19.81 13.69
C GLN A 532 -9.46 19.80 13.52
N THR A 533 -8.97 19.95 12.29
CA THR A 533 -7.53 19.93 11.99
C THR A 533 -6.85 21.22 12.44
N TYR A 534 -7.47 22.37 12.19
CA TYR A 534 -6.97 23.66 12.68
C TYR A 534 -6.95 23.74 14.22
N ALA A 535 -7.92 23.11 14.89
CA ALA A 535 -7.97 23.04 16.35
C ALA A 535 -6.88 22.13 16.94
N ALA A 536 -6.47 21.10 16.23
CA ALA A 536 -5.52 20.09 16.69
C ALA A 536 -4.05 20.43 16.40
N VAL A 537 -3.77 21.34 15.45
CA VAL A 537 -2.39 21.74 15.13
C VAL A 537 -1.77 22.53 16.27
N LYS A 538 -0.59 22.08 16.74
CA LYS A 538 0.19 22.84 17.73
C LYS A 538 0.97 23.95 17.01
N THR A 539 0.80 25.19 17.46
CA THR A 539 1.67 26.30 17.06
C THR A 539 3.05 26.07 17.69
N GLU A 540 4.10 26.15 16.88
CA GLU A 540 5.47 26.14 17.42
C GLU A 540 5.62 27.37 18.34
N SER A 541 5.90 27.09 19.64
CA SER A 541 6.15 28.12 20.66
C SER A 541 7.58 28.64 20.59
#